data_dda50809f50b7ab63b9a950700cef2a0
#
_entry.id   dda50809f50b7ab63b9a950700cef2a0
#
_cell.length_a   1.000
_cell.length_b   1.000
_cell.length_c   1.000
_cell.angle_alpha   90.00
_cell.angle_beta   90.00
_cell.angle_gamma   90.00
#
_symmetry.space_group_name_H-M   'P 1'
#
loop_
_entity.id
_entity.type
_entity.pdbx_description
1 polymer ?
#
loop_
_entity_poly.entity_id
_entity_poly.type
_entity_poly.pdbx_seq_one_letter_code
_entity_poly.pdbx_strand_id
1 'polypeptide(L)'
;SAGMVSTVTLPDSTQVWLNSNSYIKYPTRFVADRDVELVGEAYFKVTRDGRTRFRVHTPAMQVEVMGTEFNVDAYDNPRRTVRTTLVNGSVNLLYSDNEGRGHVIEMMPGQCASFDKTLKSVTVGMADVESVVSWREGKIVLNRTSLADAFRMIENHFNVEFVVRNPMLYEHNFTGVFADQSLETILDHFRYSSHMHFRRTDPRDRASVTGREIIEVY
;
A
#
# COMPACT_ATOMS: atom_id res chain seq x y z
N SER A 1 -2.65 -0.66 -15.91
CA SER A 1 -1.97 -1.90 -16.33
C SER A 1 -1.11 -2.41 -15.19
N ALA A 2 -0.93 -3.73 -15.07
CA ALA A 2 -0.06 -4.33 -14.07
C ALA A 2 1.39 -3.84 -14.23
N GLY A 3 2.07 -3.55 -13.12
CA GLY A 3 3.45 -3.09 -13.10
C GLY A 3 3.69 -1.64 -13.55
N MET A 4 2.64 -0.89 -13.89
CA MET A 4 2.79 0.50 -14.31
C MET A 4 2.72 1.45 -13.12
N VAL A 5 3.75 2.29 -13.02
CA VAL A 5 3.79 3.44 -12.11
C VAL A 5 3.49 4.71 -12.92
N SER A 6 2.57 5.51 -12.43
CA SER A 6 2.24 6.82 -13.03
C SER A 6 2.65 7.93 -12.09
N THR A 7 3.18 9.03 -12.62
CA THR A 7 3.55 10.21 -11.82
C THR A 7 2.65 11.37 -12.17
N VAL A 8 2.15 12.06 -11.14
CA VAL A 8 1.30 13.24 -11.26
C VAL A 8 1.90 14.38 -10.44
N THR A 9 1.93 15.59 -11.01
CA THR A 9 2.27 16.81 -10.27
C THR A 9 0.98 17.57 -9.99
N LEU A 10 0.69 17.80 -8.71
CA LEU A 10 -0.50 18.51 -8.26
C LEU A 10 -0.34 20.04 -8.42
N PRO A 11 -1.44 20.84 -8.28
CA PRO A 11 -1.40 22.28 -8.45
C PRO A 11 -0.47 23.05 -7.49
N ASP A 12 -0.12 22.45 -6.34
CA ASP A 12 0.83 22.99 -5.35
C ASP A 12 2.27 22.51 -5.56
N SER A 13 2.56 21.88 -6.69
CA SER A 13 3.84 21.22 -7.03
C SER A 13 4.17 19.96 -6.20
N THR A 14 3.21 19.44 -5.43
CA THR A 14 3.34 18.13 -4.80
C THR A 14 3.47 17.05 -5.86
N GLN A 15 4.44 16.16 -5.71
CA GLN A 15 4.64 15.02 -6.59
C GLN A 15 3.99 13.78 -6.01
N VAL A 16 3.25 13.04 -6.83
CA VAL A 16 2.56 11.81 -6.46
C VAL A 16 2.91 10.72 -7.46
N TRP A 17 3.41 9.59 -6.95
CA TRP A 17 3.55 8.36 -7.72
C TRP A 17 2.37 7.46 -7.38
N LEU A 18 1.72 6.92 -8.39
CA LEU A 18 0.59 6.00 -8.27
C LEU A 18 1.03 4.60 -8.70
N ASN A 19 0.81 3.62 -7.84
CA ASN A 19 1.02 2.22 -8.17
C ASN A 19 -0.12 1.68 -9.04
N SER A 20 0.01 0.45 -9.52
CA SER A 20 -1.00 -0.20 -10.39
C SER A 20 -2.40 -0.12 -9.78
N ASN A 21 -3.41 0.13 -10.63
CA ASN A 21 -4.83 0.23 -10.24
C ASN A 21 -5.12 1.22 -9.12
N SER A 22 -4.34 2.27 -9.05
CA SER A 22 -4.55 3.37 -8.12
C SER A 22 -5.07 4.59 -8.85
N TYR A 23 -5.88 5.38 -8.17
CA TYR A 23 -6.29 6.69 -8.66
C TYR A 23 -6.34 7.73 -7.54
N ILE A 24 -6.11 8.97 -7.92
CA ILE A 24 -6.21 10.14 -7.06
C ILE A 24 -7.20 11.13 -7.66
N LYS A 25 -8.08 11.69 -6.80
CA LYS A 25 -8.93 12.82 -7.16
C LYS A 25 -8.46 14.05 -6.41
N TYR A 26 -8.37 15.16 -7.11
CA TYR A 26 -7.98 16.43 -6.54
C TYR A 26 -8.62 17.59 -7.32
N PRO A 27 -8.83 18.76 -6.71
CA PRO A 27 -9.35 19.93 -7.39
C PRO A 27 -8.32 20.50 -8.35
N THR A 28 -8.76 21.16 -9.42
CA THR A 28 -7.88 21.84 -10.37
C THR A 28 -7.06 22.98 -9.74
N ARG A 29 -7.50 23.48 -8.59
CA ARG A 29 -6.83 24.50 -7.77
C ARG A 29 -7.16 24.29 -6.30
N PHE A 30 -6.15 24.34 -5.44
CA PHE A 30 -6.34 24.40 -3.99
C PHE A 30 -6.65 25.85 -3.57
N VAL A 31 -7.76 26.06 -2.84
CA VAL A 31 -8.22 27.40 -2.43
C VAL A 31 -7.94 27.64 -0.94
N ALA A 32 -8.13 26.62 -0.12
CA ALA A 32 -7.88 26.64 1.32
C ALA A 32 -6.97 25.47 1.70
N ASP A 33 -7.52 24.39 2.21
CA ASP A 33 -6.77 23.16 2.46
C ASP A 33 -6.51 22.40 1.16
N ARG A 34 -5.47 21.57 1.16
CA ARG A 34 -5.02 20.76 0.00
C ARG A 34 -5.56 19.34 0.15
N ASP A 35 -6.84 19.17 -0.13
CA ASP A 35 -7.54 17.89 0.02
C ASP A 35 -7.46 17.06 -1.25
N VAL A 36 -7.11 15.78 -1.11
CA VAL A 36 -7.10 14.77 -2.18
C VAL A 36 -7.74 13.48 -1.70
N GLU A 37 -8.38 12.75 -2.61
CA GLU A 37 -8.92 11.42 -2.35
C GLU A 37 -8.04 10.36 -3.00
N LEU A 38 -7.71 9.29 -2.29
CA LEU A 38 -6.89 8.18 -2.78
C LEU A 38 -7.63 6.86 -2.65
N VAL A 39 -7.61 6.07 -3.72
CA VAL A 39 -7.88 4.63 -3.71
C VAL A 39 -6.72 3.92 -4.39
N GLY A 40 -6.17 2.89 -3.76
CA GLY A 40 -4.98 2.19 -4.20
C GLY A 40 -3.75 2.59 -3.42
N GLU A 41 -2.57 2.51 -4.03
CA GLU A 41 -1.31 2.85 -3.40
C GLU A 41 -0.65 4.05 -4.07
N ALA A 42 -0.22 5.00 -3.24
CA ALA A 42 0.49 6.19 -3.70
C ALA A 42 1.62 6.57 -2.76
N TYR A 43 2.70 7.05 -3.36
CA TYR A 43 3.76 7.75 -2.65
C TYR A 43 3.62 9.25 -2.90
N PHE A 44 3.69 10.02 -1.83
CA PHE A 44 3.57 11.47 -1.84
C PHE A 44 4.89 12.13 -1.45
N LYS A 45 5.31 13.09 -2.24
CA LYS A 45 6.34 14.08 -1.88
C LYS A 45 5.68 15.43 -1.83
N VAL A 46 5.15 15.76 -0.64
CA VAL A 46 4.32 16.96 -0.45
C VAL A 46 5.19 18.20 -0.32
N THR A 47 4.87 19.21 -1.12
CA THR A 47 5.51 20.52 -1.06
C THR A 47 5.20 21.19 0.29
N ARG A 48 6.24 21.65 0.98
CA ARG A 48 6.09 22.36 2.24
C ARG A 48 5.54 23.75 1.99
N ASP A 49 4.34 24.03 2.50
CA ASP A 49 3.68 25.33 2.37
C ASP A 49 3.76 26.15 3.68
N GLY A 50 3.77 25.50 4.84
CA GLY A 50 3.83 26.15 6.17
C GLY A 50 2.54 26.87 6.58
N ARG A 51 1.52 26.92 5.73
CA ARG A 51 0.24 27.63 5.95
C ARG A 51 -0.97 26.72 5.90
N THR A 52 -1.01 25.84 4.90
CA THR A 52 -2.13 24.95 4.60
C THR A 52 -1.77 23.51 4.81
N ARG A 53 -2.68 22.72 5.35
CA ARG A 53 -2.52 21.29 5.52
C ARG A 53 -2.77 20.59 4.19
N PHE A 54 -2.02 19.52 3.96
CA PHE A 54 -2.28 18.59 2.88
C PHE A 54 -2.93 17.35 3.48
N ARG A 55 -4.10 16.95 2.96
CA ARG A 55 -4.87 15.82 3.48
C ARG A 55 -5.13 14.80 2.40
N VAL A 56 -4.79 13.55 2.70
CA VAL A 56 -5.15 12.40 1.88
C VAL A 56 -6.32 11.69 2.54
N HIS A 57 -7.48 11.73 1.90
CA HIS A 57 -8.67 10.99 2.31
C HIS A 57 -8.63 9.61 1.69
N THR A 58 -8.75 8.58 2.52
CA THR A 58 -8.92 7.20 2.10
C THR A 58 -10.28 6.67 2.60
N PRO A 59 -10.78 5.54 2.12
CA PRO A 59 -12.04 4.97 2.61
C PRO A 59 -12.07 4.66 4.11
N ALA A 60 -10.92 4.64 4.80
CA ALA A 60 -10.83 4.18 6.17
C ALA A 60 -10.24 5.22 7.15
N MET A 61 -9.37 6.07 6.68
CA MET A 61 -8.65 7.04 7.50
C MET A 61 -8.21 8.25 6.68
N GLN A 62 -7.83 9.31 7.36
CA GLN A 62 -7.28 10.53 6.77
C GLN A 62 -5.83 10.70 7.21
N VAL A 63 -4.96 11.07 6.27
CA VAL A 63 -3.55 11.37 6.51
C VAL A 63 -3.35 12.87 6.33
N GLU A 64 -2.87 13.57 7.37
CA GLU A 64 -2.66 15.01 7.36
C GLU A 64 -1.18 15.35 7.54
N VAL A 65 -0.65 16.22 6.67
CA VAL A 65 0.76 16.61 6.65
C VAL A 65 0.93 18.09 6.29
N MET A 66 2.15 18.63 6.52
CA MET A 66 2.50 20.01 6.15
C MET A 66 3.57 20.11 5.05
N GLY A 67 4.32 19.04 4.83
CA GLY A 67 5.43 18.96 3.87
C GLY A 67 6.26 17.73 4.21
N THR A 68 5.88 16.58 3.67
CA THR A 68 6.24 15.25 4.17
C THR A 68 6.38 14.30 2.99
N GLU A 69 7.26 13.32 3.12
CA GLU A 69 7.36 12.19 2.21
C GLU A 69 6.80 10.93 2.88
N PHE A 70 5.79 10.30 2.28
CA PHE A 70 5.12 9.13 2.84
C PHE A 70 4.45 8.27 1.77
N ASN A 71 4.22 7.01 2.08
CA ASN A 71 3.49 6.04 1.26
C ASN A 71 2.15 5.71 1.91
N VAL A 72 1.09 5.61 1.10
CA VAL A 72 -0.23 5.16 1.55
C VAL A 72 -0.67 3.99 0.69
N ASP A 73 -0.98 2.85 1.31
CA ASP A 73 -1.60 1.69 0.68
C ASP A 73 -3.05 1.57 1.18
N ALA A 74 -4.00 2.00 0.36
CA ALA A 74 -5.43 2.10 0.66
C ALA A 74 -6.29 1.49 -0.46
N TYR A 75 -5.92 0.28 -0.93
CA TYR A 75 -6.75 -0.44 -1.88
C TYR A 75 -8.12 -0.77 -1.28
N ASP A 76 -9.15 -0.65 -2.09
CA ASP A 76 -10.52 -1.01 -1.71
C ASP A 76 -10.70 -2.54 -1.67
N ASN A 77 -10.16 -3.14 -0.63
CA ASN A 77 -10.30 -4.55 -0.31
C ASN A 77 -10.68 -4.68 1.17
N PRO A 78 -11.86 -5.24 1.50
CA PRO A 78 -12.35 -5.35 2.88
C PRO A 78 -11.47 -6.24 3.77
N ARG A 79 -10.69 -7.15 3.17
CA ARG A 79 -9.80 -8.08 3.90
C ARG A 79 -8.43 -7.48 4.21
N ARG A 80 -8.13 -6.28 3.70
CA ARG A 80 -6.80 -5.65 3.83
C ARG A 80 -6.86 -4.45 4.77
N THR A 81 -5.81 -4.32 5.57
CA THR A 81 -5.54 -3.10 6.33
C THR A 81 -5.18 -1.95 5.40
N VAL A 82 -5.51 -0.72 5.78
CA VAL A 82 -4.95 0.48 5.16
C VAL A 82 -3.65 0.82 5.87
N ARG A 83 -2.58 1.09 5.12
CA ARG A 83 -1.25 1.36 5.68
C ARG A 83 -0.74 2.72 5.27
N THR A 84 -0.11 3.43 6.22
CA THR A 84 0.64 4.65 5.96
C THR A 84 2.06 4.47 6.49
N THR A 85 3.06 4.67 5.64
CA THR A 85 4.48 4.59 6.02
C THR A 85 5.11 5.96 5.86
N LEU A 86 5.67 6.49 6.95
CA LEU A 86 6.32 7.79 6.96
C LEU A 86 7.81 7.64 6.61
N VAL A 87 8.21 8.34 5.55
CA VAL A 87 9.61 8.35 5.07
C VAL A 87 10.38 9.52 5.67
N ASN A 88 9.82 10.73 5.57
CA ASN A 88 10.47 11.95 6.07
C ASN A 88 9.42 13.00 6.45
N GLY A 89 9.67 13.76 7.52
CA GLY A 89 8.76 14.78 8.04
C GLY A 89 7.89 14.28 9.19
N SER A 90 6.62 14.68 9.22
CA SER A 90 5.63 14.27 10.23
C SER A 90 4.26 14.02 9.59
N VAL A 91 3.53 13.06 10.14
CA VAL A 91 2.19 12.66 9.73
C VAL A 91 1.28 12.65 10.95
N ASN A 92 0.11 13.28 10.84
CA ASN A 92 -1.02 13.03 11.72
C ASN A 92 -1.99 12.09 11.00
N LEU A 93 -2.24 10.92 11.57
CA LEU A 93 -3.20 9.95 11.08
C LEU A 93 -4.49 10.13 11.88
N LEU A 94 -5.60 10.40 11.19
CA LEU A 94 -6.91 10.62 11.79
C LEU A 94 -7.84 9.47 11.41
N TYR A 95 -8.49 8.87 12.40
CA TYR A 95 -9.48 7.80 12.20
C TYR A 95 -10.56 7.83 13.27
N SER A 96 -11.65 7.10 13.05
CA SER A 96 -12.70 6.88 14.05
C SER A 96 -12.77 5.41 14.44
N ASP A 97 -12.96 5.14 15.73
CA ASP A 97 -13.16 3.79 16.26
C ASP A 97 -14.61 3.28 16.05
N ASN A 98 -14.91 2.08 16.56
CA ASN A 98 -16.22 1.47 16.45
C ASN A 98 -17.33 2.24 17.21
N GLU A 99 -16.95 3.09 18.17
CA GLU A 99 -17.88 3.93 18.93
C GLU A 99 -18.04 5.32 18.30
N GLY A 100 -17.36 5.58 17.15
CA GLY A 100 -17.41 6.84 16.44
C GLY A 100 -16.52 7.94 17.06
N ARG A 101 -15.66 7.58 18.02
CA ARG A 101 -14.72 8.54 18.63
C ARG A 101 -13.55 8.77 17.68
N GLY A 102 -13.21 10.04 17.49
CA GLY A 102 -12.06 10.44 16.68
C GLY A 102 -10.75 10.23 17.42
N HIS A 103 -9.75 9.71 16.73
CA HIS A 103 -8.40 9.50 17.21
C HIS A 103 -7.39 10.18 16.29
N VAL A 104 -6.29 10.65 16.86
CA VAL A 104 -5.14 11.18 16.11
C VAL A 104 -3.88 10.47 16.59
N ILE A 105 -3.10 9.97 15.64
CA ILE A 105 -1.79 9.35 15.88
C ILE A 105 -0.75 10.18 15.15
N GLU A 106 0.23 10.69 15.88
CA GLU A 106 1.41 11.33 15.31
C GLU A 106 2.46 10.25 15.00
N MET A 107 2.99 10.26 13.77
CA MET A 107 3.98 9.28 13.31
C MET A 107 5.36 9.93 13.17
N MET A 108 6.39 9.14 13.46
CA MET A 108 7.79 9.47 13.23
C MET A 108 8.34 8.78 11.98
N PRO A 109 9.39 9.35 11.34
CA PRO A 109 10.05 8.69 10.20
C PRO A 109 10.47 7.25 10.50
N GLY A 110 10.25 6.37 9.51
CA GLY A 110 10.49 4.92 9.63
C GLY A 110 9.31 4.13 10.19
N GLN A 111 8.25 4.79 10.68
CA GLN A 111 7.06 4.09 11.18
C GLN A 111 6.07 3.77 10.06
N CYS A 112 5.38 2.63 10.23
CA CYS A 112 4.19 2.24 9.49
C CYS A 112 3.01 2.10 10.44
N ALA A 113 1.94 2.80 10.16
CA ALA A 113 0.64 2.63 10.81
C ALA A 113 -0.26 1.76 9.93
N SER A 114 -0.84 0.72 10.52
CA SER A 114 -1.77 -0.21 9.87
C SER A 114 -3.14 -0.11 10.53
N PHE A 115 -4.13 0.37 9.77
CA PHE A 115 -5.52 0.46 10.21
C PHE A 115 -6.28 -0.82 9.85
N ASP A 116 -6.82 -1.49 10.86
CA ASP A 116 -7.72 -2.63 10.68
C ASP A 116 -9.16 -2.13 10.47
N LYS A 117 -9.73 -2.42 9.31
CA LYS A 117 -11.08 -1.96 8.93
C LYS A 117 -12.19 -2.62 9.76
N THR A 118 -11.95 -3.81 10.29
CA THR A 118 -12.91 -4.59 11.09
C THR A 118 -12.89 -4.14 12.55
N LEU A 119 -11.69 -4.08 13.12
CA LEU A 119 -11.50 -3.66 14.52
C LEU A 119 -11.56 -2.13 14.68
N LYS A 120 -11.44 -1.38 13.57
CA LYS A 120 -11.29 0.08 13.55
C LYS A 120 -10.24 0.57 14.53
N SER A 121 -9.11 -0.08 14.50
CA SER A 121 -7.95 0.20 15.36
C SER A 121 -6.69 0.34 14.52
N VAL A 122 -5.71 1.06 15.04
CA VAL A 122 -4.41 1.27 14.41
C VAL A 122 -3.32 0.59 15.22
N THR A 123 -2.46 -0.14 14.53
CA THR A 123 -1.17 -0.61 15.07
C THR A 123 -0.05 0.19 14.43
N VAL A 124 0.93 0.63 15.21
CA VAL A 124 2.13 1.33 14.71
C VAL A 124 3.36 0.50 15.00
N GLY A 125 4.20 0.31 13.99
CA GLY A 125 5.47 -0.40 14.09
C GLY A 125 6.53 0.22 13.19
N MET A 126 7.76 -0.28 13.26
CA MET A 126 8.83 0.12 12.33
C MET A 126 8.65 -0.62 11.00
N ALA A 127 8.94 0.08 9.91
CA ALA A 127 8.90 -0.46 8.56
C ALA A 127 10.30 -0.50 7.94
N ASP A 128 10.54 -1.45 7.05
CA ASP A 128 11.60 -1.35 6.07
C ASP A 128 11.14 -0.38 4.96
N VAL A 129 11.49 0.89 5.13
CA VAL A 129 11.05 1.97 4.23
C VAL A 129 11.53 1.71 2.80
N GLU A 130 12.76 1.21 2.61
CA GLU A 130 13.32 0.91 1.29
C GLU A 130 12.43 -0.13 0.56
N SER A 131 12.10 -1.22 1.23
CA SER A 131 11.19 -2.22 0.67
C SER A 131 9.83 -1.64 0.32
N VAL A 132 9.22 -0.86 1.23
CA VAL A 132 7.88 -0.29 1.03
C VAL A 132 7.80 0.64 -0.18
N VAL A 133 8.85 1.42 -0.45
CA VAL A 133 8.83 2.44 -1.52
C VAL A 133 9.52 2.01 -2.82
N SER A 134 10.08 0.80 -2.87
CA SER A 134 10.83 0.27 -4.02
C SER A 134 9.99 0.16 -5.30
N TRP A 135 8.69 -0.03 -5.16
CA TRP A 135 7.76 -0.14 -6.29
C TRP A 135 7.76 1.10 -7.21
N ARG A 136 8.13 2.28 -6.70
CA ARG A 136 8.26 3.50 -7.51
C ARG A 136 9.32 3.38 -8.61
N GLU A 137 10.29 2.51 -8.42
CA GLU A 137 11.35 2.20 -9.37
C GLU A 137 11.07 0.92 -10.18
N GLY A 138 9.83 0.39 -10.12
CA GLY A 138 9.47 -0.85 -10.78
C GLY A 138 10.08 -2.10 -10.14
N LYS A 139 10.50 -2.01 -8.87
CA LYS A 139 11.15 -3.09 -8.13
C LYS A 139 10.29 -3.59 -6.98
N ILE A 140 10.45 -4.86 -6.64
CA ILE A 140 9.97 -5.44 -5.39
C ILE A 140 11.22 -5.84 -4.59
N VAL A 141 11.43 -5.16 -3.46
CA VAL A 141 12.55 -5.44 -2.55
C VAL A 141 12.01 -6.12 -1.31
N LEU A 142 12.47 -7.32 -1.03
CA LEU A 142 12.14 -8.09 0.16
C LEU A 142 13.39 -8.17 1.04
N ASN A 143 13.29 -7.78 2.31
CA ASN A 143 14.36 -7.85 3.28
C ASN A 143 13.84 -8.48 4.58
N ARG A 144 13.99 -9.79 4.69
CA ARG A 144 13.33 -10.59 5.76
C ARG A 144 11.84 -10.28 5.88
N THR A 145 11.21 -10.04 4.73
CA THR A 145 9.81 -9.65 4.61
C THR A 145 8.92 -10.86 4.85
N SER A 146 7.90 -10.71 5.68
CA SER A 146 6.91 -11.78 5.93
C SER A 146 6.21 -12.19 4.62
N LEU A 147 5.75 -13.45 4.53
CA LEU A 147 4.99 -13.91 3.37
C LEU A 147 3.78 -13.00 3.08
N ALA A 148 3.07 -12.58 4.13
CA ALA A 148 1.90 -11.72 3.99
C ALA A 148 2.25 -10.38 3.34
N ASP A 149 3.36 -9.75 3.75
CA ASP A 149 3.81 -8.49 3.18
C ASP A 149 4.42 -8.68 1.79
N ALA A 150 5.18 -9.76 1.56
CA ALA A 150 5.72 -10.09 0.24
C ALA A 150 4.59 -10.29 -0.79
N PHE A 151 3.56 -11.05 -0.44
CA PHE A 151 2.40 -11.23 -1.31
C PHE A 151 1.64 -9.92 -1.53
N ARG A 152 1.47 -9.11 -0.48
CA ARG A 152 0.86 -7.79 -0.61
C ARG A 152 1.58 -6.90 -1.64
N MET A 153 2.91 -6.87 -1.63
CA MET A 153 3.71 -6.11 -2.59
C MET A 153 3.54 -6.66 -4.02
N ILE A 154 3.55 -7.99 -4.18
CA ILE A 154 3.33 -8.66 -5.47
C ILE A 154 1.91 -8.41 -5.98
N GLU A 155 0.89 -8.52 -5.12
CA GLU A 155 -0.51 -8.23 -5.44
C GLU A 155 -0.71 -6.81 -5.95
N ASN A 156 -0.07 -5.83 -5.28
CA ASN A 156 -0.16 -4.43 -5.68
C ASN A 156 0.51 -4.20 -7.04
N HIS A 157 1.67 -4.84 -7.27
CA HIS A 157 2.42 -4.67 -8.49
C HIS A 157 1.75 -5.34 -9.70
N PHE A 158 1.30 -6.61 -9.55
CA PHE A 158 0.77 -7.41 -10.65
C PHE A 158 -0.76 -7.42 -10.76
N ASN A 159 -1.47 -6.78 -9.83
CA ASN A 159 -2.94 -6.79 -9.79
C ASN A 159 -3.55 -8.20 -9.66
N VAL A 160 -2.97 -9.02 -8.83
CA VAL A 160 -3.46 -10.36 -8.48
C VAL A 160 -3.91 -10.41 -7.03
N GLU A 161 -4.52 -11.52 -6.60
CA GLU A 161 -4.90 -11.79 -5.22
C GLU A 161 -4.41 -13.17 -4.82
N PHE A 162 -3.62 -13.27 -3.73
CA PHE A 162 -3.18 -14.55 -3.19
C PHE A 162 -4.16 -15.06 -2.13
N VAL A 163 -4.48 -16.36 -2.21
CA VAL A 163 -5.27 -17.08 -1.22
C VAL A 163 -4.42 -18.22 -0.66
N VAL A 164 -3.84 -17.99 0.51
CA VAL A 164 -3.00 -18.98 1.19
C VAL A 164 -3.90 -20.03 1.84
N ARG A 165 -3.75 -21.30 1.42
CA ARG A 165 -4.53 -22.44 1.90
C ARG A 165 -3.88 -23.13 3.09
N ASN A 166 -2.56 -23.05 3.20
CA ASN A 166 -1.79 -23.60 4.32
C ASN A 166 -1.28 -22.46 5.21
N PRO A 167 -1.87 -22.26 6.43
CA PRO A 167 -1.46 -21.18 7.33
C PRO A 167 0.00 -21.25 7.81
N MET A 168 0.61 -22.45 7.79
CA MET A 168 2.02 -22.63 8.18
C MET A 168 2.98 -21.84 7.29
N LEU A 169 2.59 -21.55 6.05
CA LEU A 169 3.39 -20.75 5.13
C LEU A 169 3.63 -19.31 5.62
N TYR A 170 2.77 -18.77 6.46
CA TYR A 170 2.95 -17.42 7.03
C TYR A 170 4.14 -17.29 8.00
N GLU A 171 4.74 -18.41 8.43
CA GLU A 171 5.94 -18.40 9.26
C GLU A 171 7.22 -18.06 8.46
N HIS A 172 7.15 -18.08 7.14
CA HIS A 172 8.30 -17.82 6.28
C HIS A 172 8.55 -16.31 6.05
N ASN A 173 9.82 -15.99 5.99
CA ASN A 173 10.31 -14.66 5.60
C ASN A 173 11.19 -14.77 4.35
N PHE A 174 11.14 -13.76 3.50
CA PHE A 174 11.82 -13.75 2.21
C PHE A 174 12.77 -12.58 2.08
N THR A 175 13.90 -12.82 1.42
CA THR A 175 14.86 -11.78 1.05
C THR A 175 15.19 -11.94 -0.43
N GLY A 176 15.10 -10.84 -1.17
CA GLY A 176 15.39 -10.81 -2.60
C GLY A 176 15.01 -9.49 -3.23
N VAL A 177 15.50 -9.27 -4.43
CA VAL A 177 15.17 -8.10 -5.25
C VAL A 177 14.68 -8.58 -6.60
N PHE A 178 13.48 -8.17 -6.97
CA PHE A 178 12.85 -8.46 -8.25
C PHE A 178 12.70 -7.16 -9.03
N ALA A 179 13.45 -7.00 -10.11
CA ALA A 179 13.42 -5.86 -11.00
C ALA A 179 13.07 -6.33 -12.41
N ASP A 180 12.04 -5.74 -13.01
CA ASP A 180 11.59 -6.05 -14.38
C ASP A 180 11.29 -7.54 -14.64
N GLN A 181 10.96 -8.29 -13.59
CA GLN A 181 10.64 -9.71 -13.69
C GLN A 181 9.14 -9.94 -13.86
N SER A 182 8.78 -11.00 -14.58
CA SER A 182 7.39 -11.42 -14.69
C SER A 182 6.89 -12.05 -13.39
N LEU A 183 5.57 -12.01 -13.19
CA LEU A 183 4.94 -12.70 -12.06
C LEU A 183 5.34 -14.18 -12.00
N GLU A 184 5.37 -14.86 -13.15
CA GLU A 184 5.71 -16.29 -13.20
C GLU A 184 7.14 -16.54 -12.69
N THR A 185 8.09 -15.71 -13.12
CA THR A 185 9.49 -15.79 -12.64
C THR A 185 9.57 -15.60 -11.12
N ILE A 186 8.80 -14.65 -10.57
CA ILE A 186 8.76 -14.43 -9.12
C ILE A 186 8.14 -15.63 -8.40
N LEU A 187 7.04 -16.19 -8.91
CA LEU A 187 6.42 -17.39 -8.33
C LEU A 187 7.36 -18.60 -8.37
N ASP A 188 8.18 -18.73 -9.42
CA ASP A 188 9.19 -19.78 -9.49
C ASP A 188 10.24 -19.66 -8.40
N HIS A 189 10.68 -18.44 -8.07
CA HIS A 189 11.56 -18.23 -6.93
C HIS A 189 10.95 -18.72 -5.60
N PHE A 190 9.67 -18.47 -5.36
CA PHE A 190 8.97 -18.99 -4.17
C PHE A 190 8.81 -20.52 -4.22
N ARG A 191 8.54 -21.12 -5.39
CA ARG A 191 8.48 -22.58 -5.56
C ARG A 191 9.79 -23.24 -5.14
N TYR A 192 10.92 -22.72 -5.65
CA TYR A 192 12.23 -23.30 -5.37
C TYR A 192 12.73 -23.05 -3.94
N SER A 193 12.47 -21.87 -3.37
CA SER A 193 12.98 -21.51 -2.05
C SER A 193 12.16 -22.06 -0.89
N SER A 194 10.87 -22.31 -1.07
CA SER A 194 9.94 -22.62 0.04
C SER A 194 8.99 -23.77 -0.27
N HIS A 195 9.20 -24.47 -1.40
CA HIS A 195 8.35 -25.58 -1.84
C HIS A 195 6.86 -25.25 -1.96
N MET A 196 6.54 -23.96 -2.20
CA MET A 196 5.17 -23.51 -2.38
C MET A 196 4.63 -23.96 -3.75
N HIS A 197 3.36 -24.31 -3.78
CA HIS A 197 2.65 -24.63 -5.01
C HIS A 197 1.60 -23.54 -5.28
N PHE A 198 1.56 -23.07 -6.54
CA PHE A 198 0.64 -22.03 -6.97
C PHE A 198 -0.33 -22.57 -8.00
N ARG A 199 -1.62 -22.32 -7.82
CA ARG A 199 -2.68 -22.64 -8.76
C ARG A 199 -3.44 -21.36 -9.13
N ARG A 200 -3.42 -20.99 -10.39
CA ARG A 200 -4.25 -19.90 -10.92
C ARG A 200 -5.68 -20.39 -11.04
N THR A 201 -6.61 -19.58 -10.58
CA THR A 201 -8.05 -19.84 -10.69
C THR A 201 -8.62 -18.88 -11.72
N ASP A 202 -9.41 -19.38 -12.68
CA ASP A 202 -10.10 -18.52 -13.64
C ASP A 202 -11.02 -17.55 -12.87
N PRO A 203 -10.95 -16.24 -13.13
CA PRO A 203 -11.82 -15.26 -12.48
C PRO A 203 -13.32 -15.59 -12.63
N ARG A 204 -13.70 -16.37 -13.67
CA ARG A 204 -15.07 -16.82 -13.91
C ARG A 204 -15.51 -17.95 -12.98
N ASP A 205 -14.58 -18.70 -12.41
CA ASP A 205 -14.89 -19.86 -11.56
C ASP A 205 -15.15 -19.48 -10.09
N ARG A 206 -14.71 -18.27 -9.68
CA ARG A 206 -15.01 -17.69 -8.36
C ARG A 206 -15.28 -16.20 -8.53
N ALA A 207 -16.37 -15.72 -7.95
CA ALA A 207 -16.64 -14.30 -7.82
C ALA A 207 -15.53 -13.67 -6.94
N SER A 208 -14.45 -13.23 -7.56
CA SER A 208 -13.46 -12.38 -6.90
C SER A 208 -14.17 -11.11 -6.45
N VAL A 209 -14.14 -10.82 -5.15
CA VAL A 209 -14.72 -9.57 -4.59
C VAL A 209 -14.03 -8.34 -5.20
N THR A 210 -12.79 -8.52 -5.67
CA THR A 210 -11.93 -7.44 -6.21
C THR A 210 -11.87 -7.41 -7.73
N GLY A 211 -12.40 -8.42 -8.44
CA GLY A 211 -12.25 -8.58 -9.90
C GLY A 211 -10.82 -8.90 -10.35
N ARG A 212 -9.92 -9.28 -9.42
CA ARG A 212 -8.52 -9.65 -9.70
C ARG A 212 -8.39 -11.14 -9.98
N GLU A 213 -7.32 -11.52 -10.69
CA GLU A 213 -6.92 -12.93 -10.82
C GLU A 213 -6.56 -13.51 -9.46
N ILE A 214 -7.12 -14.68 -9.11
CA ILE A 214 -6.84 -15.34 -7.84
C ILE A 214 -5.76 -16.40 -8.05
N ILE A 215 -4.74 -16.40 -7.17
CA ILE A 215 -3.68 -17.39 -7.11
C ILE A 215 -3.75 -18.10 -5.75
N GLU A 216 -4.14 -19.36 -5.75
CA GLU A 216 -4.15 -20.18 -4.56
C GLU A 216 -2.74 -20.71 -4.26
N VAL A 217 -2.36 -20.70 -2.96
CA VAL A 217 -1.04 -21.07 -2.46
C VAL A 217 -1.17 -22.20 -1.46
N TYR A 218 -0.43 -23.29 -1.69
CA TYR A 218 -0.45 -24.51 -0.88
C TYR A 218 0.92 -24.83 -0.31
#